data_a1662183ece0d62e4d2827247ca585eb
#
_entry.id   a1662183ece0d62e4d2827247ca585eb
#
_cell.length_a   1.000
_cell.length_b   1.000
_cell.length_c   1.000
_cell.angle_alpha   90.00
_cell.angle_beta   90.00
_cell.angle_gamma   90.00
#
_symmetry.space_group_name_H-M   'P 1'
#
loop_
_entity.id
_entity.type
_entity.pdbx_description
1 polymer ?
#
loop_
_entity_poly.entity_id
_entity_poly.type
_entity_poly.pdbx_seq_one_letter_code
_entity_poly.pdbx_strand_id
1 'polypeptide(L)'
;GAQFALARNGSVIAEGYFGDATPDTRFCMFSATKALVSATCIPLIESGALDPSRPVAHYIPEFAGNGKDHVLVEHVMLMQGGFPYAPMGPKQWATSEGRRERMAGWRLDWEPGTRCAYHPMVAHWVLAELISTVTGRPYTDVVHETLTAPLGLAPLIGPTVVEDPCHDVRATGERPPDSAIAEVLGGMHYVMPSTIALDALLVMNRPATRIAGVPGGGGFARAGEIALVYQRLLALPAVAFEVRNRMVSDTDNVVANR
;
A
#
# COMPACT_ATOMS: atom_id res chain seq x y z
N GLY A 1 13.00 10.37 16.20
CA GLY A 1 11.80 10.59 16.98
C GLY A 1 10.83 9.43 16.92
N ALA A 2 9.88 9.42 17.84
CA ALA A 2 8.78 8.47 17.86
C ALA A 2 7.51 9.14 18.38
N GLN A 3 6.35 8.60 17.98
CA GLN A 3 5.04 8.99 18.50
C GLN A 3 4.26 7.73 18.87
N PHE A 4 3.41 7.85 19.89
CA PHE A 4 2.33 6.88 20.10
C PHE A 4 1.01 7.62 20.29
N ALA A 5 -0.09 6.93 20.02
CA ALA A 5 -1.42 7.41 20.32
C ALA A 5 -2.32 6.24 20.72
N LEU A 6 -3.23 6.52 21.65
CA LEU A 6 -4.33 5.66 22.03
C LEU A 6 -5.64 6.36 21.67
N ALA A 7 -6.47 5.71 20.86
CA ALA A 7 -7.75 6.25 20.49
C ALA A 7 -8.90 5.34 20.97
N ARG A 8 -9.99 5.95 21.40
CA ARG A 8 -11.20 5.27 21.85
C ARG A 8 -12.44 6.08 21.48
N ASN A 9 -13.47 5.42 20.97
CA ASN A 9 -14.75 6.02 20.61
C ASN A 9 -14.61 7.25 19.70
N GLY A 10 -13.74 7.15 18.68
CA GLY A 10 -13.53 8.21 17.70
C GLY A 10 -12.68 9.39 18.18
N SER A 11 -12.05 9.28 19.35
CA SER A 11 -11.19 10.35 19.90
C SER A 11 -9.85 9.79 20.35
N VAL A 12 -8.79 10.57 20.16
CA VAL A 12 -7.48 10.28 20.76
C VAL A 12 -7.56 10.63 22.25
N ILE A 13 -7.24 9.65 23.11
CA ILE A 13 -7.34 9.79 24.58
C ILE A 13 -5.98 9.87 25.27
N ALA A 14 -4.91 9.49 24.59
CA ALA A 14 -3.54 9.64 25.05
C ALA A 14 -2.58 9.74 23.85
N GLU A 15 -1.58 10.56 23.97
CA GLU A 15 -0.50 10.74 22.99
C GLU A 15 0.83 10.91 23.70
N GLY A 16 1.91 10.55 23.04
CA GLY A 16 3.27 10.81 23.51
C GLY A 16 4.24 10.99 22.35
N TYR A 17 5.24 11.81 22.61
CA TYR A 17 6.24 12.25 21.64
C TYR A 17 7.62 12.07 22.24
N PHE A 18 8.56 11.52 21.47
CA PHE A 18 9.89 11.18 21.95
C PHE A 18 10.95 11.64 20.94
N GLY A 19 12.11 11.98 21.46
CA GLY A 19 13.21 12.49 20.66
C GLY A 19 12.86 13.85 20.05
N ASP A 20 13.01 13.96 18.74
CA ASP A 20 12.73 15.16 17.94
C ASP A 20 11.31 15.21 17.35
N ALA A 21 10.46 14.25 17.73
CA ALA A 21 9.05 14.24 17.33
C ALA A 21 8.24 15.28 18.11
N THR A 22 7.36 15.97 17.39
CA THR A 22 6.39 16.93 17.93
C THR A 22 4.96 16.50 17.58
N PRO A 23 3.93 17.13 18.18
CA PRO A 23 2.54 16.87 17.78
C PRO A 23 2.25 17.06 16.29
N ASP A 24 3.02 17.91 15.61
CA ASP A 24 2.81 18.23 14.20
C ASP A 24 3.63 17.35 13.24
N THR A 25 4.57 16.58 13.77
CA THR A 25 5.47 15.77 12.95
C THR A 25 4.73 14.58 12.34
N ARG A 26 4.74 14.47 11.01
CA ARG A 26 4.28 13.28 10.28
C ARG A 26 5.45 12.38 9.93
N PHE A 27 5.25 11.08 10.07
CA PHE A 27 6.20 10.03 9.71
C PHE A 27 5.74 9.28 8.47
N CYS A 28 6.69 8.84 7.64
CA CYS A 28 6.43 7.92 6.56
C CYS A 28 5.89 6.61 7.14
N MET A 29 4.67 6.23 6.71
CA MET A 29 3.98 5.04 7.22
C MET A 29 4.47 3.75 6.56
N PHE A 30 5.26 3.84 5.50
CA PHE A 30 5.62 2.67 4.70
C PHE A 30 4.38 1.79 4.42
N SER A 31 4.50 0.49 4.61
CA SER A 31 3.44 -0.46 4.26
C SER A 31 2.14 -0.32 5.06
N ALA A 32 2.10 0.44 6.14
CA ALA A 32 0.82 0.80 6.78
C ALA A 32 -0.08 1.63 5.85
N THR A 33 0.49 2.31 4.86
CA THR A 33 -0.24 2.99 3.76
C THR A 33 -1.19 2.04 3.01
N LYS A 34 -0.84 0.77 2.88
CA LYS A 34 -1.63 -0.22 2.14
C LYS A 34 -3.04 -0.36 2.67
N ALA A 35 -3.20 -0.27 3.98
CA ALA A 35 -4.52 -0.35 4.62
C ALA A 35 -5.46 0.76 4.12
N LEU A 36 -4.95 1.97 3.89
CA LEU A 36 -5.74 3.09 3.37
C LEU A 36 -6.27 2.79 1.96
N VAL A 37 -5.38 2.33 1.08
CA VAL A 37 -5.74 2.07 -0.33
C VAL A 37 -6.67 0.85 -0.43
N SER A 38 -6.37 -0.23 0.28
CA SER A 38 -7.21 -1.43 0.27
C SER A 38 -8.60 -1.17 0.84
N ALA A 39 -8.69 -0.41 1.93
CA ALA A 39 -9.96 -0.06 2.55
C ALA A 39 -10.84 0.83 1.66
N THR A 40 -10.24 1.66 0.81
CA THR A 40 -10.96 2.48 -0.16
C THR A 40 -11.64 1.63 -1.24
N CYS A 41 -11.15 0.41 -1.51
CA CYS A 41 -11.82 -0.51 -2.43
C CYS A 41 -13.16 -1.03 -1.87
N ILE A 42 -13.36 -1.07 -0.55
CA ILE A 42 -14.52 -1.70 0.07
C ILE A 42 -15.84 -1.06 -0.34
N PRO A 43 -16.05 0.26 -0.17
CA PRO A 43 -17.30 0.89 -0.62
C PRO A 43 -17.50 0.80 -2.14
N LEU A 44 -16.43 0.71 -2.93
CA LEU A 44 -16.53 0.48 -4.37
C LEU A 44 -17.02 -0.94 -4.68
N ILE A 45 -16.63 -1.92 -3.87
CA ILE A 45 -17.13 -3.29 -3.97
C ILE A 45 -18.58 -3.36 -3.50
N GLU A 46 -18.93 -2.77 -2.37
CA GLU A 46 -20.30 -2.73 -1.84
C GLU A 46 -21.28 -2.08 -2.81
N SER A 47 -20.85 -1.05 -3.54
CA SER A 47 -21.67 -0.39 -4.56
C SER A 47 -21.73 -1.13 -5.90
N GLY A 48 -20.93 -2.18 -6.07
CA GLY A 48 -20.79 -2.91 -7.34
C GLY A 48 -19.96 -2.19 -8.41
N ALA A 49 -19.35 -1.06 -8.08
CA ALA A 49 -18.45 -0.34 -9.01
C ALA A 49 -17.14 -1.11 -9.27
N LEU A 50 -16.69 -1.88 -8.29
CA LEU A 50 -15.54 -2.77 -8.38
C LEU A 50 -15.97 -4.19 -7.99
N ASP A 51 -15.91 -5.13 -8.93
CA ASP A 51 -16.23 -6.55 -8.68
C ASP A 51 -14.91 -7.34 -8.46
N PRO A 52 -14.68 -7.89 -7.26
CA PRO A 52 -13.47 -8.66 -6.96
C PRO A 52 -13.27 -9.89 -7.85
N SER A 53 -14.35 -10.47 -8.36
CA SER A 53 -14.32 -11.65 -9.24
C SER A 53 -14.00 -11.35 -10.70
N ARG A 54 -13.93 -10.08 -11.08
CA ARG A 54 -13.57 -9.67 -12.43
C ARG A 54 -12.06 -9.62 -12.63
N PRO A 55 -11.57 -9.94 -13.83
CA PRO A 55 -10.19 -9.70 -14.19
C PRO A 55 -9.83 -8.20 -14.08
N VAL A 56 -8.61 -7.92 -13.62
CA VAL A 56 -8.06 -6.54 -13.63
C VAL A 56 -8.15 -5.94 -15.04
N ALA A 57 -7.88 -6.74 -16.07
CA ALA A 57 -7.95 -6.35 -17.48
C ALA A 57 -9.36 -5.89 -17.93
N HIS A 58 -10.42 -6.25 -17.20
CA HIS A 58 -11.77 -5.72 -17.44
C HIS A 58 -11.86 -4.22 -17.20
N TYR A 59 -11.13 -3.72 -16.21
CA TYR A 59 -11.09 -2.30 -15.82
C TYR A 59 -9.91 -1.55 -16.45
N ILE A 60 -8.79 -2.24 -16.60
CA ILE A 60 -7.51 -1.70 -17.12
C ILE A 60 -7.10 -2.60 -18.29
N PRO A 61 -7.59 -2.33 -19.52
CA PRO A 61 -7.29 -3.18 -20.69
C PRO A 61 -5.80 -3.36 -20.95
N GLU A 62 -4.98 -2.35 -20.66
CA GLU A 62 -3.53 -2.39 -20.81
C GLU A 62 -2.85 -3.42 -19.89
N PHE A 63 -3.52 -3.84 -18.84
CA PHE A 63 -3.02 -4.89 -17.95
C PHE A 63 -3.00 -6.27 -18.62
N ALA A 64 -3.81 -6.51 -19.65
CA ALA A 64 -3.91 -7.78 -20.35
C ALA A 64 -2.58 -8.26 -20.95
N GLY A 65 -2.54 -9.53 -21.34
CA GLY A 65 -1.38 -10.16 -21.97
C GLY A 65 -0.32 -10.66 -20.98
N ASN A 66 0.67 -11.37 -21.50
CA ASN A 66 1.75 -12.01 -20.73
C ASN A 66 1.25 -12.93 -19.60
N GLY A 67 0.08 -13.58 -19.79
CA GLY A 67 -0.55 -14.46 -18.81
C GLY A 67 -1.42 -13.76 -17.74
N LYS A 68 -1.52 -12.41 -17.78
CA LYS A 68 -2.24 -11.63 -16.77
C LYS A 68 -3.75 -11.52 -16.99
N ASP A 69 -4.27 -12.06 -18.09
CA ASP A 69 -5.68 -11.94 -18.48
C ASP A 69 -6.65 -12.53 -17.43
N HIS A 70 -6.17 -13.47 -16.63
CA HIS A 70 -6.94 -14.14 -15.57
C HIS A 70 -6.61 -13.63 -14.15
N VAL A 71 -5.82 -12.58 -14.02
CA VAL A 71 -5.58 -11.96 -12.71
C VAL A 71 -6.84 -11.24 -12.27
N LEU A 72 -7.52 -11.76 -11.24
CA LEU A 72 -8.72 -11.16 -10.67
C LEU A 72 -8.35 -10.00 -9.74
N VAL A 73 -9.29 -9.08 -9.53
CA VAL A 73 -9.12 -8.00 -8.54
C VAL A 73 -8.85 -8.58 -7.15
N GLU A 74 -9.57 -9.65 -6.75
CA GLU A 74 -9.32 -10.33 -5.47
C GLU A 74 -7.90 -10.92 -5.36
N HIS A 75 -7.32 -11.45 -6.43
CA HIS A 75 -5.94 -11.93 -6.43
C HIS A 75 -4.95 -10.81 -6.08
N VAL A 76 -5.21 -9.59 -6.55
CA VAL A 76 -4.39 -8.42 -6.22
C VAL A 76 -4.57 -8.04 -4.75
N MET A 77 -5.81 -7.98 -4.26
CA MET A 77 -6.13 -7.64 -2.87
C MET A 77 -5.54 -8.64 -1.87
N LEU A 78 -5.51 -9.93 -2.23
CA LEU A 78 -5.01 -11.04 -1.42
C LEU A 78 -3.52 -11.34 -1.62
N MET A 79 -2.78 -10.51 -2.36
CA MET A 79 -1.37 -10.72 -2.69
C MET A 79 -1.10 -12.05 -3.44
N GLN A 80 -2.07 -12.48 -4.24
CA GLN A 80 -2.03 -13.71 -5.04
C GLN A 80 -1.89 -13.45 -6.54
N GLY A 81 -1.59 -12.21 -6.92
CA GLY A 81 -1.56 -11.79 -8.33
C GLY A 81 -0.45 -12.40 -9.18
N GLY A 82 0.61 -12.97 -8.57
CA GLY A 82 1.69 -13.64 -9.29
C GLY A 82 2.79 -12.71 -9.82
N PHE A 83 2.86 -11.44 -9.40
CA PHE A 83 3.83 -10.46 -9.91
C PHE A 83 4.50 -9.60 -8.80
N PRO A 84 4.97 -10.19 -7.68
CA PRO A 84 5.40 -9.43 -6.50
C PRO A 84 6.54 -8.46 -6.76
N TYR A 85 7.38 -8.76 -7.74
CA TYR A 85 8.58 -7.98 -8.07
C TYR A 85 8.52 -7.36 -9.47
N ALA A 86 7.33 -7.25 -10.04
CA ALA A 86 7.15 -6.59 -11.32
C ALA A 86 7.71 -5.15 -11.25
N PRO A 87 8.43 -4.71 -12.29
CA PRO A 87 9.14 -3.44 -12.24
C PRO A 87 8.18 -2.25 -12.30
N MET A 88 8.25 -1.36 -11.30
CA MET A 88 7.53 -0.10 -11.24
C MET A 88 8.39 0.92 -10.49
N GLY A 89 9.00 1.83 -11.19
CA GLY A 89 9.92 2.81 -10.62
C GLY A 89 9.39 4.24 -10.59
N PRO A 90 10.13 5.17 -9.98
CA PRO A 90 9.69 6.57 -9.83
C PRO A 90 9.32 7.27 -11.13
N LYS A 91 9.92 6.89 -12.26
CA LYS A 91 9.61 7.48 -13.57
C LYS A 91 8.15 7.23 -14.00
N GLN A 92 7.57 6.10 -13.58
CA GLN A 92 6.21 5.70 -13.93
C GLN A 92 5.16 6.17 -12.91
N TRP A 93 5.57 6.60 -11.71
CA TRP A 93 4.61 6.90 -10.62
C TRP A 93 3.76 8.14 -10.89
N ALA A 94 4.28 9.11 -11.65
CA ALA A 94 3.67 10.42 -11.80
C ALA A 94 2.34 10.41 -12.56
N THR A 95 2.16 9.51 -13.52
CA THR A 95 0.98 9.52 -14.41
C THR A 95 0.34 8.14 -14.50
N SER A 96 -1.00 8.11 -14.69
CA SER A 96 -1.75 6.87 -14.94
C SER A 96 -1.26 6.18 -16.21
N GLU A 97 -1.01 6.94 -17.28
CA GLU A 97 -0.49 6.43 -18.54
C GLU A 97 0.84 5.69 -18.36
N GLY A 98 1.83 6.32 -17.69
CA GLY A 98 3.13 5.70 -17.44
C GLY A 98 3.03 4.44 -16.57
N ARG A 99 2.11 4.41 -15.59
CA ARG A 99 1.86 3.22 -14.78
C ARG A 99 1.24 2.09 -15.60
N ARG A 100 0.22 2.37 -16.42
CA ARG A 100 -0.47 1.38 -17.27
C ARG A 100 0.46 0.83 -18.34
N GLU A 101 1.21 1.69 -19.03
CA GLU A 101 2.25 1.28 -19.97
C GLU A 101 3.24 0.31 -19.31
N ARG A 102 3.66 0.61 -18.08
CA ARG A 102 4.58 -0.27 -17.36
C ARG A 102 3.93 -1.60 -16.97
N MET A 103 2.67 -1.58 -16.53
CA MET A 103 1.89 -2.79 -16.20
C MET A 103 1.70 -3.70 -17.41
N ALA A 104 1.53 -3.15 -18.61
CA ALA A 104 1.41 -3.91 -19.85
C ALA A 104 2.58 -4.87 -20.07
N GLY A 105 3.79 -4.44 -19.73
CA GLY A 105 5.01 -5.22 -19.89
C GLY A 105 5.29 -6.26 -18.79
N TRP A 106 4.49 -6.33 -17.73
CA TRP A 106 4.72 -7.29 -16.63
C TRP A 106 4.46 -8.73 -17.05
N ARG A 107 5.15 -9.64 -16.39
CA ARG A 107 4.99 -11.09 -16.51
C ARG A 107 4.70 -11.67 -15.14
N LEU A 108 4.04 -12.82 -15.12
CA LEU A 108 3.76 -13.55 -13.88
C LEU A 108 4.94 -14.44 -13.51
N ASP A 109 5.23 -14.54 -12.22
CA ASP A 109 6.18 -15.48 -11.64
C ASP A 109 5.51 -16.84 -11.35
N TRP A 110 4.17 -16.85 -11.16
CA TRP A 110 3.33 -18.04 -10.97
C TRP A 110 1.88 -17.76 -11.39
N GLU A 111 1.08 -18.78 -11.50
CA GLU A 111 -0.34 -18.70 -11.84
C GLU A 111 -1.13 -17.93 -10.76
N PRO A 112 -1.95 -16.94 -11.12
CA PRO A 112 -2.74 -16.17 -10.17
C PRO A 112 -3.66 -17.05 -9.32
N GLY A 113 -3.78 -16.72 -8.04
CA GLY A 113 -4.61 -17.46 -7.09
C GLY A 113 -3.97 -18.71 -6.50
N THR A 114 -2.83 -19.19 -7.04
CA THR A 114 -2.20 -20.45 -6.59
C THR A 114 -1.20 -20.27 -5.46
N ARG A 115 -0.73 -19.04 -5.24
CA ARG A 115 0.28 -18.74 -4.21
C ARG A 115 0.11 -17.33 -3.67
N CYS A 116 0.17 -17.18 -2.35
CA CYS A 116 0.28 -15.89 -1.69
C CYS A 116 1.76 -15.52 -1.49
N ALA A 117 2.13 -14.32 -1.92
CA ALA A 117 3.43 -13.74 -1.60
C ALA A 117 3.29 -12.22 -1.52
N TYR A 118 3.97 -11.63 -0.56
CA TYR A 118 3.91 -10.19 -0.36
C TYR A 118 4.37 -9.43 -1.62
N HIS A 119 3.50 -8.56 -2.11
CA HIS A 119 3.79 -7.66 -3.23
C HIS A 119 4.14 -6.28 -2.64
N PRO A 120 5.41 -5.92 -2.46
CA PRO A 120 5.80 -4.74 -1.67
C PRO A 120 5.22 -3.42 -2.16
N MET A 121 5.11 -3.26 -3.49
CA MET A 121 4.70 -2.00 -4.11
C MET A 121 3.59 -2.17 -5.15
N VAL A 122 3.73 -3.18 -6.01
CA VAL A 122 3.04 -3.24 -7.30
C VAL A 122 1.55 -3.57 -7.20
N ALA A 123 1.14 -4.43 -6.27
CA ALA A 123 -0.29 -4.73 -6.07
C ALA A 123 -1.08 -3.46 -5.77
N HIS A 124 -0.55 -2.58 -4.91
CA HIS A 124 -1.24 -1.35 -4.56
C HIS A 124 -1.23 -0.30 -5.67
N TRP A 125 -0.26 -0.32 -6.59
CA TRP A 125 -0.36 0.47 -7.81
C TRP A 125 -1.49 -0.02 -8.70
N VAL A 126 -1.75 -1.34 -8.79
CA VAL A 126 -2.91 -1.87 -9.51
C VAL A 126 -4.20 -1.42 -8.81
N LEU A 127 -4.30 -1.54 -7.48
CA LEU A 127 -5.49 -1.07 -6.75
C LEU A 127 -5.72 0.44 -6.92
N ALA A 128 -4.68 1.25 -6.88
CA ALA A 128 -4.77 2.69 -7.12
C ALA A 128 -5.31 3.01 -8.53
N GLU A 129 -4.85 2.30 -9.57
CA GLU A 129 -5.37 2.45 -10.92
C GLU A 129 -6.81 1.96 -11.05
N LEU A 130 -7.19 0.87 -10.38
CA LEU A 130 -8.57 0.39 -10.33
C LEU A 130 -9.50 1.44 -9.71
N ILE A 131 -9.12 1.99 -8.53
CA ILE A 131 -9.87 3.06 -7.87
C ILE A 131 -10.04 4.24 -8.82
N SER A 132 -8.94 4.71 -9.44
CA SER A 132 -8.99 5.85 -10.35
C SER A 132 -9.86 5.57 -11.57
N THR A 133 -9.83 4.35 -12.11
CA THR A 133 -10.60 3.95 -13.30
C THR A 133 -12.11 3.95 -13.01
N VAL A 134 -12.53 3.31 -11.92
CA VAL A 134 -13.96 3.15 -11.62
C VAL A 134 -14.60 4.43 -11.09
N THR A 135 -13.80 5.35 -10.53
CA THR A 135 -14.28 6.63 -10.01
C THR A 135 -14.09 7.81 -10.97
N GLY A 136 -13.23 7.67 -11.97
CA GLY A 136 -12.83 8.76 -12.86
C GLY A 136 -11.99 9.85 -12.16
N ARG A 137 -11.41 9.58 -10.98
CA ARG A 137 -10.75 10.56 -10.11
C ARG A 137 -9.39 10.05 -9.63
N PRO A 138 -8.46 10.94 -9.25
CA PRO A 138 -7.22 10.52 -8.61
C PRO A 138 -7.51 9.67 -7.39
N TYR A 139 -6.89 8.50 -7.27
CA TYR A 139 -7.13 7.59 -6.15
C TYR A 139 -6.81 8.22 -4.79
N THR A 140 -5.86 9.18 -4.73
CA THR A 140 -5.52 9.93 -3.52
C THR A 140 -6.69 10.73 -2.97
N ASP A 141 -7.48 11.34 -3.86
CA ASP A 141 -8.67 12.11 -3.50
C ASP A 141 -9.77 11.19 -2.99
N VAL A 142 -9.94 10.03 -3.65
CA VAL A 142 -10.91 9.02 -3.23
C VAL A 142 -10.54 8.43 -1.85
N VAL A 143 -9.26 8.16 -1.59
CA VAL A 143 -8.77 7.75 -0.27
C VAL A 143 -9.10 8.81 0.79
N HIS A 144 -8.83 10.08 0.49
CA HIS A 144 -9.13 11.17 1.41
C HIS A 144 -10.62 11.23 1.74
N GLU A 145 -11.49 11.30 0.73
CA GLU A 145 -12.93 11.40 0.92
C GLU A 145 -13.53 10.20 1.64
N THR A 146 -13.03 9.01 1.36
CA THR A 146 -13.55 7.78 1.96
C THR A 146 -13.13 7.62 3.41
N LEU A 147 -11.88 7.93 3.74
CA LEU A 147 -11.29 7.52 5.01
C LEU A 147 -10.96 8.69 5.95
N THR A 148 -10.33 9.75 5.46
CA THR A 148 -9.77 10.78 6.32
C THR A 148 -10.66 12.00 6.45
N ALA A 149 -11.31 12.46 5.40
CA ALA A 149 -12.24 13.59 5.45
C ALA A 149 -13.40 13.39 6.43
N PRO A 150 -14.05 12.21 6.54
CA PRO A 150 -15.10 11.98 7.52
C PRO A 150 -14.64 12.05 8.98
N LEU A 151 -13.32 12.00 9.21
CA LEU A 151 -12.68 12.14 10.52
C LEU A 151 -12.18 13.58 10.76
N GLY A 152 -12.41 14.51 9.82
CA GLY A 152 -11.85 15.86 9.87
C GLY A 152 -10.34 15.92 9.69
N LEU A 153 -9.73 14.87 9.16
CA LEU A 153 -8.29 14.78 8.94
C LEU A 153 -7.91 15.28 7.53
N ALA A 154 -6.74 15.88 7.41
CA ALA A 154 -6.14 16.18 6.12
C ALA A 154 -5.77 14.89 5.35
N PRO A 155 -5.52 14.95 4.03
CA PRO A 155 -5.00 13.82 3.27
C PRO A 155 -3.71 13.27 3.87
N LEU A 156 -3.58 11.94 3.90
CA LEU A 156 -2.40 11.24 4.40
C LEU A 156 -1.50 10.71 3.28
N ILE A 157 -1.92 10.86 2.04
CA ILE A 157 -1.20 10.41 0.84
C ILE A 157 -1.46 11.37 -0.31
N GLY A 158 -0.46 11.64 -1.12
CA GLY A 158 -0.56 12.48 -2.30
C GLY A 158 -0.03 13.90 -2.15
N PRO A 159 -0.40 14.83 -3.04
CA PRO A 159 0.25 16.13 -3.18
C PRO A 159 0.28 17.00 -1.92
N THR A 160 -0.79 17.01 -1.15
CA THR A 160 -0.94 17.85 0.05
C THR A 160 0.01 17.48 1.18
N VAL A 161 0.53 16.26 1.19
CA VAL A 161 1.49 15.79 2.21
C VAL A 161 2.85 16.48 2.10
N VAL A 162 3.14 17.13 0.98
CA VAL A 162 4.44 17.82 0.76
C VAL A 162 4.56 19.10 1.59
N GLU A 163 3.44 19.73 1.92
CA GLU A 163 3.37 21.01 2.63
C GLU A 163 3.49 20.85 4.15
N ASP A 164 3.23 19.65 4.67
CA ASP A 164 3.28 19.35 6.10
C ASP A 164 4.72 19.06 6.58
N PRO A 165 5.02 19.34 7.87
CA PRO A 165 6.31 18.98 8.47
C PRO A 165 6.43 17.46 8.58
N CYS A 166 7.03 16.84 7.57
CA CYS A 166 7.30 15.42 7.54
C CYS A 166 8.73 15.12 7.99
N HIS A 167 8.87 14.14 8.88
CA HIS A 167 10.18 13.62 9.26
C HIS A 167 10.82 12.87 8.08
N ASP A 168 12.06 13.15 7.79
CA ASP A 168 12.79 12.42 6.77
C ASP A 168 13.09 10.99 7.19
N VAL A 169 12.95 10.06 6.26
CA VAL A 169 13.45 8.69 6.41
C VAL A 169 14.98 8.73 6.43
N ARG A 170 15.58 8.11 7.43
CA ARG A 170 17.04 8.01 7.57
C ARG A 170 17.44 6.55 7.75
N ALA A 171 18.46 6.13 7.03
CA ALA A 171 19.12 4.85 7.28
C ALA A 171 19.97 4.97 8.54
N THR A 172 19.87 4.02 9.46
CA THR A 172 20.66 3.95 10.68
C THR A 172 21.29 2.56 10.80
N GLY A 173 22.48 2.50 11.40
CA GLY A 173 23.23 1.25 11.55
C GLY A 173 24.02 0.88 10.29
N GLU A 174 24.75 -0.23 10.40
CA GLU A 174 25.49 -0.81 9.29
C GLU A 174 24.60 -1.79 8.51
N ARG A 175 24.83 -1.87 7.20
CA ARG A 175 24.13 -2.86 6.37
C ARG A 175 24.58 -4.25 6.79
N PRO A 176 23.66 -5.16 7.16
CA PRO A 176 24.01 -6.53 7.43
C PRO A 176 24.57 -7.23 6.19
N PRO A 177 25.45 -8.23 6.32
CA PRO A 177 25.96 -8.99 5.20
C PRO A 177 24.82 -9.73 4.49
N ASP A 178 24.98 -9.95 3.18
CA ASP A 178 23.94 -10.59 2.34
C ASP A 178 23.54 -12.00 2.86
N SER A 179 24.46 -12.70 3.52
CA SER A 179 24.18 -13.99 4.18
C SER A 179 23.16 -13.86 5.31
N ALA A 180 23.27 -12.83 6.15
CA ALA A 180 22.33 -12.59 7.24
C ALA A 180 20.96 -12.15 6.71
N ILE A 181 20.94 -11.39 5.62
CA ILE A 181 19.69 -11.01 4.94
C ILE A 181 19.00 -12.26 4.37
N ALA A 182 19.75 -13.14 3.71
CA ALA A 182 19.24 -14.39 3.15
C ALA A 182 18.70 -15.34 4.24
N GLU A 183 19.36 -15.41 5.40
CA GLU A 183 18.93 -16.20 6.54
C GLU A 183 17.58 -15.72 7.10
N VAL A 184 17.42 -14.41 7.31
CA VAL A 184 16.18 -13.79 7.81
C VAL A 184 15.02 -13.97 6.83
N LEU A 185 15.30 -13.89 5.51
CA LEU A 185 14.30 -14.05 4.46
C LEU A 185 14.01 -15.52 4.11
N GLY A 186 14.53 -16.48 4.89
CA GLY A 186 14.21 -17.90 4.77
C GLY A 186 14.72 -18.57 3.49
N GLY A 187 15.86 -18.14 2.98
CA GLY A 187 16.46 -18.72 1.78
C GLY A 187 15.70 -18.44 0.48
N MET A 188 14.73 -17.56 0.49
CA MET A 188 14.19 -17.02 -0.74
C MET A 188 15.35 -16.39 -1.51
N HIS A 189 15.52 -16.79 -2.77
CA HIS A 189 16.46 -16.19 -3.72
C HIS A 189 16.05 -14.73 -4.06
N TYR A 190 15.70 -14.00 -3.03
CA TYR A 190 15.53 -12.57 -3.10
C TYR A 190 16.92 -11.94 -3.00
N VAL A 191 17.62 -11.97 -4.11
CA VAL A 191 18.71 -11.03 -4.31
C VAL A 191 18.05 -9.66 -4.43
N MET A 192 17.83 -9.02 -3.28
CA MET A 192 17.67 -7.56 -3.33
C MET A 192 18.98 -7.04 -3.95
N PRO A 193 18.94 -6.46 -5.16
CA PRO A 193 20.14 -5.85 -5.70
C PRO A 193 20.70 -4.94 -4.62
N SER A 194 21.99 -5.05 -4.35
CA SER A 194 22.67 -4.32 -3.27
C SER A 194 22.42 -2.81 -3.27
N THR A 195 22.00 -2.29 -4.42
CA THR A 195 21.63 -0.88 -4.66
C THR A 195 20.19 -0.53 -4.28
N ILE A 196 19.28 -1.50 -4.07
CA ILE A 196 17.88 -1.21 -3.76
C ILE A 196 17.61 -1.13 -2.25
N ALA A 197 18.43 -1.80 -1.42
CA ALA A 197 18.06 -2.06 -0.03
C ALA A 197 17.95 -0.82 0.87
N LEU A 198 18.92 0.09 0.84
CA LEU A 198 18.91 1.28 1.70
C LEU A 198 18.38 2.52 0.98
N ASP A 199 18.82 2.74 -0.26
CA ASP A 199 18.45 3.93 -1.02
C ASP A 199 17.00 3.89 -1.53
N ALA A 200 16.43 2.69 -1.71
CA ALA A 200 15.05 2.57 -2.18
C ALA A 200 14.03 3.17 -1.19
N LEU A 201 14.28 3.07 0.12
CA LEU A 201 13.39 3.65 1.13
C LEU A 201 13.61 5.17 1.25
N LEU A 202 14.81 5.67 0.99
CA LEU A 202 15.12 7.10 1.02
C LEU A 202 14.43 7.87 -0.10
N VAL A 203 13.96 7.18 -1.15
CA VAL A 203 13.16 7.81 -2.22
C VAL A 203 11.89 8.47 -1.68
N MET A 204 11.37 8.03 -0.54
CA MET A 204 10.19 8.62 0.12
C MET A 204 10.42 10.05 0.61
N ASN A 205 11.68 10.48 0.75
CA ASN A 205 12.01 11.86 1.10
C ASN A 205 11.87 12.84 -0.08
N ARG A 206 11.81 12.33 -1.30
CA ARG A 206 11.75 13.17 -2.50
C ARG A 206 10.37 13.80 -2.66
N PRO A 207 10.25 15.12 -2.85
CA PRO A 207 8.95 15.77 -3.08
C PRO A 207 8.14 15.12 -4.20
N ALA A 208 8.77 14.78 -5.32
CA ALA A 208 8.10 14.11 -6.44
C ALA A 208 7.49 12.75 -6.05
N THR A 209 8.12 12.00 -5.13
CA THR A 209 7.58 10.73 -4.63
C THR A 209 6.38 10.95 -3.71
N ARG A 210 6.44 11.96 -2.85
CA ARG A 210 5.32 12.36 -1.98
C ARG A 210 4.13 12.81 -2.81
N ILE A 211 4.36 13.66 -3.83
CA ILE A 211 3.33 14.12 -4.77
C ILE A 211 2.68 12.94 -5.51
N ALA A 212 3.47 11.98 -5.96
CA ALA A 212 2.95 10.79 -6.64
C ALA A 212 2.08 9.91 -5.74
N GLY A 213 2.20 10.06 -4.43
CA GLY A 213 1.40 9.33 -3.46
C GLY A 213 1.58 7.82 -3.60
N VAL A 214 2.77 7.28 -3.35
CA VAL A 214 3.05 5.86 -3.59
C VAL A 214 2.12 4.95 -2.76
N PRO A 215 1.17 4.21 -3.38
CA PRO A 215 0.08 3.53 -2.66
C PRO A 215 0.54 2.36 -1.79
N GLY A 216 1.73 1.83 -2.08
CA GLY A 216 2.33 0.74 -1.32
C GLY A 216 3.14 1.18 -0.10
N GLY A 217 3.39 2.50 0.09
CA GLY A 217 4.27 2.92 1.17
C GLY A 217 4.51 4.42 1.34
N GLY A 218 3.85 5.28 0.56
CA GLY A 218 4.12 6.72 0.51
C GLY A 218 3.12 7.58 1.28
N GLY A 219 2.39 7.03 2.24
CA GLY A 219 1.57 7.80 3.16
C GLY A 219 2.42 8.39 4.29
N PHE A 220 1.99 9.54 4.80
CA PHE A 220 2.59 10.23 5.93
C PHE A 220 1.52 10.60 6.94
N ALA A 221 1.73 10.27 8.20
CA ALA A 221 0.75 10.49 9.25
C ALA A 221 1.39 10.70 10.63
N ARG A 222 0.60 11.26 11.52
CA ARG A 222 0.81 11.26 12.97
C ARG A 222 0.20 10.00 13.56
N ALA A 223 0.69 9.55 14.70
CA ALA A 223 0.16 8.37 15.38
C ALA A 223 -1.35 8.49 15.68
N GLY A 224 -1.82 9.66 16.11
CA GLY A 224 -3.23 9.93 16.37
C GLY A 224 -4.12 9.79 15.13
N GLU A 225 -3.66 10.29 13.97
CA GLU A 225 -4.39 10.18 12.71
C GLU A 225 -4.60 8.71 12.31
N ILE A 226 -3.53 7.89 12.43
CA ILE A 226 -3.62 6.45 12.13
C ILE A 226 -4.52 5.73 13.12
N ALA A 227 -4.45 6.04 14.41
CA ALA A 227 -5.32 5.43 15.41
C ALA A 227 -6.80 5.68 15.11
N LEU A 228 -7.17 6.90 14.71
CA LEU A 228 -8.54 7.24 14.32
C LEU A 228 -8.98 6.54 13.03
N VAL A 229 -8.10 6.49 12.02
CA VAL A 229 -8.39 5.78 10.77
C VAL A 229 -8.63 4.28 11.02
N TYR A 230 -7.79 3.63 11.81
CA TYR A 230 -8.00 2.20 12.14
C TYR A 230 -9.28 1.96 12.94
N GLN A 231 -9.67 2.85 13.86
CA GLN A 231 -10.96 2.74 14.53
C GLN A 231 -12.13 2.81 13.53
N ARG A 232 -12.07 3.72 12.56
CA ARG A 232 -13.08 3.81 11.51
C ARG A 232 -13.12 2.54 10.66
N LEU A 233 -11.97 1.99 10.27
CA LEU A 233 -11.90 0.75 9.50
C LEU A 233 -12.54 -0.42 10.26
N LEU A 234 -12.27 -0.55 11.55
CA LEU A 234 -12.85 -1.61 12.37
C LEU A 234 -14.37 -1.47 12.55
N ALA A 235 -14.91 -0.27 12.38
CA ALA A 235 -16.35 -0.01 12.45
C ALA A 235 -17.09 -0.29 11.12
N LEU A 236 -16.37 -0.55 10.02
CA LEU A 236 -16.98 -0.92 8.74
C LEU A 236 -17.36 -2.42 8.75
N PRO A 237 -18.66 -2.79 8.66
CA PRO A 237 -19.10 -4.18 8.82
C PRO A 237 -18.47 -5.16 7.83
N ALA A 238 -18.33 -4.75 6.58
CA ALA A 238 -17.75 -5.59 5.53
C ALA A 238 -16.26 -5.87 5.73
N VAL A 239 -15.50 -4.93 6.32
CA VAL A 239 -14.06 -5.11 6.59
C VAL A 239 -13.82 -6.13 7.68
N ALA A 240 -14.70 -6.19 8.68
CA ALA A 240 -14.42 -6.94 9.89
C ALA A 240 -14.53 -8.45 9.71
N PHE A 241 -15.40 -8.94 8.85
CA PHE A 241 -15.75 -10.34 8.85
C PHE A 241 -15.17 -11.14 7.67
N GLU A 242 -15.37 -10.72 6.43
CA GLU A 242 -14.99 -11.56 5.28
C GLU A 242 -13.49 -11.53 4.98
N VAL A 243 -12.88 -10.36 4.99
CA VAL A 243 -11.44 -10.23 4.73
C VAL A 243 -10.64 -10.92 5.84
N ARG A 244 -11.04 -10.74 7.09
CA ARG A 244 -10.38 -11.40 8.24
C ARG A 244 -10.52 -12.91 8.17
N ASN A 245 -11.68 -13.44 7.85
CA ASN A 245 -11.91 -14.89 7.78
C ASN A 245 -11.18 -15.54 6.61
N ARG A 246 -11.18 -14.93 5.42
CA ARG A 246 -10.43 -15.46 4.26
C ARG A 246 -8.91 -15.41 4.45
N MET A 247 -8.39 -14.38 5.10
CA MET A 247 -6.94 -14.27 5.37
C MET A 247 -6.45 -15.19 6.48
N VAL A 248 -7.31 -15.55 7.43
CA VAL A 248 -6.92 -16.34 8.62
C VAL A 248 -7.27 -17.83 8.47
N SER A 249 -8.30 -18.16 7.69
CA SER A 249 -8.78 -19.54 7.52
C SER A 249 -8.15 -20.30 6.35
N ASP A 250 -7.48 -19.62 5.44
CA ASP A 250 -6.82 -20.27 4.31
C ASP A 250 -5.42 -20.75 4.73
N THR A 251 -5.36 -22.02 5.15
CA THR A 251 -4.12 -22.67 5.61
C THR A 251 -3.08 -22.85 4.50
N ASP A 252 -3.48 -22.76 3.23
CA ASP A 252 -2.58 -22.83 2.08
C ASP A 252 -1.88 -21.49 1.82
N ASN A 253 -2.36 -20.42 2.42
CA ASN A 253 -1.71 -19.11 2.47
C ASN A 253 -0.70 -18.98 3.61
N VAL A 254 -0.10 -20.07 4.04
CA VAL A 254 1.03 -19.99 4.97
C VAL A 254 2.09 -19.15 4.30
N VAL A 255 2.13 -17.90 4.73
CA VAL A 255 3.14 -16.93 4.33
C VAL A 255 4.48 -17.62 4.49
N ALA A 256 5.19 -17.79 3.38
CA ALA A 256 6.60 -18.18 3.40
C ALA A 256 7.44 -17.02 3.98
N ASN A 257 7.03 -16.53 5.13
CA ASN A 257 7.72 -15.58 5.98
C ASN A 257 7.96 -16.32 7.30
N ARG A 258 8.85 -17.26 7.25
CA ARG A 258 9.60 -17.69 8.41
C ARG A 258 11.00 -17.17 8.29
#